data_e24a6431e3594977da2cc925749391a5
#
_entry.id   e24a6431e3594977da2cc925749391a5
#
_cell.length_a   1.000
_cell.length_b   1.000
_cell.length_c   1.000
_cell.angle_alpha   90.00
_cell.angle_beta   90.00
_cell.angle_gamma   90.00
#
_symmetry.space_group_name_H-M   'P 1'
#
loop_
_entity.id
_entity.type
_entity.pdbx_description
1 polymer ?
#
loop_
_entity_poly.entity_id
_entity_poly.type
_entity_poly.pdbx_seq_one_letter_code
_entity_poly.pdbx_strand_id
1 'polypeptide(L)'
;MNQNNISAAELFLRVRELLILPELEPKTRNKMMHDTLILCCHEGVKETKQAFGNLFSQVDYLCKARGIKVADKIAIQTMRRHSNSQEPLSSEDLKYDARALAIFISAVFGVDVPHELNVLIPHTNRPYQKGLEINSRRIRCIVKNWDNDFIRVDIDQDADEEEYLVQLKDEENHIDHTYLWDILKEGMQLNLLDCQVKQPVITPRLIVVEPDYLVDISSIATCFTAFGHHPLLYLLNQM
;
A
#
# COMPACT_ATOMS: atom_id res chain seq x y z
N MET A 1 25.16 -9.23 16.04
CA MET A 1 24.18 -8.19 16.33
C MET A 1 22.89 -8.87 16.74
N ASN A 2 22.48 -8.76 18.01
CA ASN A 2 21.20 -9.29 18.47
C ASN A 2 20.08 -8.51 17.76
N GLN A 3 19.44 -9.10 16.78
CA GLN A 3 18.19 -8.59 16.27
C GLN A 3 17.16 -8.81 17.40
N ASN A 4 16.86 -7.76 18.15
CA ASN A 4 15.74 -7.79 19.09
C ASN A 4 14.47 -8.00 18.26
N ASN A 5 13.94 -9.22 18.28
CA ASN A 5 12.63 -9.52 17.70
C ASN A 5 11.60 -8.76 18.54
N ILE A 6 10.89 -7.82 17.90
CA ILE A 6 9.81 -7.10 18.57
C ILE A 6 8.62 -8.03 18.78
N SER A 7 8.03 -8.01 19.97
CA SER A 7 6.88 -8.85 20.29
C SER A 7 5.56 -8.12 20.00
N ALA A 8 4.49 -8.90 19.76
CA ALA A 8 3.14 -8.34 19.65
C ALA A 8 2.74 -7.53 20.89
N ALA A 9 3.13 -8.00 22.08
CA ALA A 9 2.82 -7.31 23.33
C ALA A 9 3.43 -5.90 23.38
N GLU A 10 4.67 -5.73 22.92
CA GLU A 10 5.32 -4.42 22.84
C GLU A 10 4.61 -3.51 21.86
N LEU A 11 4.19 -4.03 20.69
CA LEU A 11 3.47 -3.24 19.69
C LEU A 11 2.09 -2.82 20.21
N PHE A 12 1.34 -3.71 20.86
CA PHE A 12 0.05 -3.36 21.48
C PHE A 12 0.22 -2.33 22.60
N LEU A 13 1.26 -2.45 23.42
CA LEU A 13 1.55 -1.48 24.47
C LEU A 13 1.80 -0.10 23.88
N ARG A 14 2.60 0.01 22.82
CA ARG A 14 2.84 1.27 22.10
C ARG A 14 1.54 1.89 21.59
N VAL A 15 0.67 1.11 20.94
CA VAL A 15 -0.63 1.60 20.46
C VAL A 15 -1.49 2.12 21.60
N ARG A 16 -1.55 1.39 22.72
CA ARG A 16 -2.30 1.79 23.91
C ARG A 16 -1.77 3.08 24.51
N GLU A 17 -0.46 3.20 24.68
CA GLU A 17 0.19 4.42 25.21
C GLU A 17 -0.13 5.63 24.34
N LEU A 18 -0.07 5.50 23.00
CA LEU A 18 -0.38 6.57 22.08
C LEU A 18 -1.85 7.02 22.13
N LEU A 19 -2.78 6.14 22.54
CA LEU A 19 -4.18 6.52 22.74
C LEU A 19 -4.40 7.32 24.02
N ILE A 20 -3.65 7.04 25.09
CA ILE A 20 -3.84 7.64 26.41
C ILE A 20 -2.95 8.86 26.68
N LEU A 21 -2.01 9.19 25.78
CA LEU A 21 -1.14 10.36 25.90
C LEU A 21 -1.93 11.65 25.55
N PRO A 22 -2.33 12.48 26.52
CA PRO A 22 -3.16 13.67 26.25
C PRO A 22 -2.34 14.85 25.68
N GLU A 23 -1.02 14.85 25.86
CA GLU A 23 -0.15 15.98 25.56
C GLU A 23 0.22 16.12 24.08
N LEU A 24 0.05 15.06 23.29
CA LEU A 24 0.38 15.04 21.88
C LEU A 24 -0.87 15.17 21.00
N GLU A 25 -0.73 15.97 19.95
CA GLU A 25 -1.79 16.09 18.95
C GLU A 25 -2.08 14.76 18.25
N PRO A 26 -3.36 14.50 17.83
CA PRO A 26 -3.75 13.26 17.17
C PRO A 26 -2.89 12.92 15.96
N LYS A 27 -2.50 13.92 15.18
CA LYS A 27 -1.63 13.76 14.00
C LYS A 27 -0.23 13.25 14.36
N THR A 28 0.35 13.77 15.43
CA THR A 28 1.67 13.32 15.91
C THR A 28 1.59 11.87 16.40
N ARG A 29 0.53 11.54 17.15
CA ARG A 29 0.29 10.17 17.62
C ARG A 29 0.07 9.19 16.46
N ASN A 30 -0.64 9.61 15.39
CA ASN A 30 -0.79 8.77 14.19
C ASN A 30 0.56 8.51 13.51
N LYS A 31 1.46 9.51 13.41
CA LYS A 31 2.82 9.29 12.89
C LYS A 31 3.59 8.24 13.69
N MET A 32 3.49 8.28 15.02
CA MET A 32 4.11 7.27 15.89
C MET A 32 3.45 5.88 15.74
N MET A 33 2.13 5.82 15.48
CA MET A 33 1.45 4.57 15.11
C MET A 33 1.93 4.04 13.76
N HIS A 34 2.22 4.93 12.80
CA HIS A 34 2.79 4.55 11.51
C HIS A 34 4.18 3.92 11.68
N ASP A 35 5.02 4.43 12.58
CA ASP A 35 6.31 3.79 12.90
C ASP A 35 6.09 2.39 13.49
N THR A 36 5.04 2.23 14.31
CA THR A 36 4.66 0.91 14.85
C THR A 36 4.18 -0.04 13.74
N LEU A 37 3.45 0.47 12.74
CA LEU A 37 3.07 -0.30 11.55
C LEU A 37 4.30 -0.77 10.78
N ILE A 38 5.31 0.10 10.57
CA ILE A 38 6.56 -0.27 9.90
C ILE A 38 7.24 -1.43 10.64
N LEU A 39 7.35 -1.35 11.96
CA LEU A 39 7.94 -2.42 12.77
C LEU A 39 7.16 -3.73 12.64
N CYS A 40 5.83 -3.67 12.67
CA CYS A 40 4.98 -4.84 12.47
C CYS A 40 5.16 -5.45 11.07
N CYS A 41 5.22 -4.63 10.02
CA CYS A 41 5.50 -5.10 8.66
C CYS A 41 6.87 -5.76 8.56
N HIS A 42 7.91 -5.17 9.13
CA HIS A 42 9.26 -5.74 9.14
C HIS A 42 9.28 -7.16 9.72
N GLU A 43 8.62 -7.37 10.87
CA GLU A 43 8.53 -8.72 11.45
C GLU A 43 7.69 -9.66 10.59
N GLY A 44 6.57 -9.17 10.04
CA GLY A 44 5.65 -9.97 9.22
C GLY A 44 6.25 -10.48 7.92
N VAL A 45 7.17 -9.73 7.29
CA VAL A 45 7.81 -10.11 6.02
C VAL A 45 9.19 -10.74 6.18
N LYS A 46 9.69 -10.89 7.40
CA LYS A 46 11.07 -11.34 7.70
C LYS A 46 11.47 -12.66 7.06
N GLU A 47 10.53 -13.59 6.93
CA GLU A 47 10.76 -14.92 6.37
C GLU A 47 10.43 -15.00 4.87
N THR A 48 9.88 -13.94 4.28
CA THR A 48 9.57 -13.94 2.84
C THR A 48 10.80 -13.59 2.01
N LYS A 49 10.90 -14.20 0.83
CA LYS A 49 11.91 -13.86 -0.17
C LYS A 49 11.47 -12.73 -1.10
N GLN A 50 10.24 -12.26 -0.96
CA GLN A 50 9.71 -11.20 -1.80
C GLN A 50 10.29 -9.85 -1.38
N ALA A 51 10.79 -9.09 -2.35
CA ALA A 51 11.19 -7.70 -2.14
C ALA A 51 9.96 -6.78 -2.23
N PHE A 52 9.96 -5.72 -1.43
CA PHE A 52 8.89 -4.73 -1.40
C PHE A 52 9.47 -3.34 -1.59
N GLY A 53 8.97 -2.59 -2.55
CA GLY A 53 9.40 -1.21 -2.82
C GLY A 53 8.96 -0.21 -1.75
N ASN A 54 7.83 -0.47 -1.05
CA ASN A 54 7.32 0.44 -0.03
C ASN A 54 6.37 -0.24 0.97
N LEU A 55 5.89 0.55 1.95
CA LEU A 55 5.00 0.08 3.01
C LEU A 55 3.60 -0.30 2.47
N PHE A 56 3.12 0.33 1.39
CA PHE A 56 1.83 0.00 0.80
C PHE A 56 1.79 -1.47 0.33
N SER A 57 2.82 -1.91 -0.41
CA SER A 57 2.91 -3.29 -0.89
C SER A 57 3.16 -4.30 0.24
N GLN A 58 3.92 -3.93 1.28
CA GLN A 58 4.11 -4.80 2.45
C GLN A 58 2.78 -5.05 3.17
N VAL A 59 1.99 -3.99 3.41
CA VAL A 59 0.67 -4.09 4.03
C VAL A 59 -0.27 -4.92 3.17
N ASP A 60 -0.34 -4.68 1.84
CA ASP A 60 -1.18 -5.46 0.93
C ASP A 60 -0.84 -6.95 0.98
N TYR A 61 0.45 -7.28 0.86
CA TYR A 61 0.93 -8.66 0.94
C TYR A 61 0.55 -9.32 2.27
N LEU A 62 0.80 -8.66 3.40
CA LEU A 62 0.51 -9.22 4.72
C LEU A 62 -0.99 -9.37 4.95
N CYS A 63 -1.81 -8.42 4.51
CA CYS A 63 -3.26 -8.55 4.56
C CYS A 63 -3.75 -9.78 3.80
N LYS A 64 -3.24 -10.01 2.59
CA LYS A 64 -3.56 -11.19 1.78
C LYS A 64 -3.06 -12.47 2.44
N ALA A 65 -1.79 -12.52 2.85
CA ALA A 65 -1.16 -13.69 3.46
C ALA A 65 -1.81 -14.11 4.79
N ARG A 66 -2.35 -13.17 5.55
CA ARG A 66 -3.00 -13.40 6.85
C ARG A 66 -4.52 -13.47 6.78
N GLY A 67 -5.12 -13.39 5.57
CA GLY A 67 -6.57 -13.48 5.38
C GLY A 67 -7.35 -12.33 6.04
N ILE A 68 -6.75 -11.13 6.12
CA ILE A 68 -7.43 -9.95 6.68
C ILE A 68 -8.59 -9.58 5.75
N LYS A 69 -9.76 -9.31 6.34
CA LYS A 69 -10.94 -8.90 5.59
C LYS A 69 -10.71 -7.59 4.85
N VAL A 70 -11.33 -7.43 3.68
CA VAL A 70 -11.17 -6.24 2.83
C VAL A 70 -11.44 -4.94 3.58
N ALA A 71 -12.53 -4.87 4.36
CA ALA A 71 -12.85 -3.68 5.16
C ALA A 71 -11.77 -3.31 6.18
N ASP A 72 -11.10 -4.31 6.80
CA ASP A 72 -10.00 -4.08 7.72
C ASP A 72 -8.72 -3.69 6.96
N LYS A 73 -8.45 -4.28 5.78
CA LYS A 73 -7.35 -3.88 4.89
C LYS A 73 -7.48 -2.39 4.51
N ILE A 74 -8.68 -1.96 4.10
CA ILE A 74 -8.98 -0.56 3.77
C ILE A 74 -8.69 0.35 4.97
N ALA A 75 -9.13 -0.03 6.17
CA ALA A 75 -8.87 0.73 7.39
C ALA A 75 -7.37 0.86 7.70
N ILE A 76 -6.60 -0.22 7.52
CA ILE A 76 -5.13 -0.24 7.72
C ILE A 76 -4.44 0.69 6.70
N GLN A 77 -4.82 0.63 5.43
CA GLN A 77 -4.26 1.51 4.40
C GLN A 77 -4.66 2.98 4.63
N THR A 78 -5.86 3.24 5.14
CA THR A 78 -6.31 4.59 5.51
C THR A 78 -5.48 5.16 6.66
N MET A 79 -5.24 4.38 7.73
CA MET A 79 -4.37 4.77 8.83
C MET A 79 -2.94 5.12 8.33
N ARG A 80 -2.38 4.30 7.43
CA ARG A 80 -1.07 4.56 6.82
C ARG A 80 -1.08 5.89 6.05
N ARG A 81 -2.12 6.18 5.28
CA ARG A 81 -2.26 7.44 4.51
C ARG A 81 -2.41 8.66 5.41
N HIS A 82 -3.11 8.55 6.52
CA HIS A 82 -3.25 9.63 7.48
C HIS A 82 -1.90 10.19 7.93
N SER A 83 -0.85 9.37 8.07
CA SER A 83 0.49 9.83 8.46
C SER A 83 1.12 10.78 7.43
N ASN A 84 0.81 10.58 6.15
CA ASN A 84 1.36 11.33 5.02
C ASN A 84 0.46 12.50 4.57
N SER A 85 -0.80 12.52 4.99
CA SER A 85 -1.73 13.61 4.67
C SER A 85 -1.31 14.93 5.34
N GLN A 86 -1.66 16.05 4.74
CA GLN A 86 -1.53 17.38 5.36
C GLN A 86 -2.76 17.76 6.21
N GLU A 87 -3.84 17.00 6.10
CA GLU A 87 -5.07 17.28 6.82
C GLU A 87 -4.94 17.03 8.32
N PRO A 88 -5.65 17.83 9.15
CA PRO A 88 -5.71 17.59 10.59
C PRO A 88 -6.43 16.26 10.87
N LEU A 89 -6.02 15.59 11.91
CA LEU A 89 -6.62 14.34 12.36
C LEU A 89 -7.38 14.57 13.67
N SER A 90 -8.62 14.10 13.75
CA SER A 90 -9.40 14.18 14.99
C SER A 90 -8.99 13.08 15.99
N SER A 91 -9.35 13.26 17.26
CA SER A 91 -9.14 12.22 18.28
C SER A 91 -10.01 10.98 18.02
N GLU A 92 -11.12 11.13 17.33
CA GLU A 92 -11.96 10.00 16.93
C GLU A 92 -11.31 9.21 15.80
N ASP A 93 -10.76 9.90 14.79
CA ASP A 93 -10.00 9.28 13.71
C ASP A 93 -8.83 8.47 14.23
N LEU A 94 -8.11 9.02 15.21
CA LEU A 94 -7.00 8.32 15.84
C LEU A 94 -7.41 7.00 16.50
N LYS A 95 -8.62 6.91 17.08
CA LYS A 95 -9.13 5.66 17.65
C LYS A 95 -9.41 4.61 16.57
N TYR A 96 -9.93 5.03 15.41
CA TYR A 96 -10.12 4.13 14.27
C TYR A 96 -8.77 3.66 13.69
N ASP A 97 -7.79 4.56 13.62
CA ASP A 97 -6.43 4.21 13.20
C ASP A 97 -5.78 3.22 14.16
N ALA A 98 -5.94 3.41 15.46
CA ALA A 98 -5.44 2.48 16.47
C ALA A 98 -6.12 1.10 16.38
N ARG A 99 -7.44 1.07 16.10
CA ARG A 99 -8.16 -0.18 15.84
C ARG A 99 -7.57 -0.91 14.63
N ALA A 100 -7.40 -0.22 13.51
CA ALA A 100 -6.85 -0.79 12.30
C ALA A 100 -5.46 -1.40 12.55
N LEU A 101 -4.58 -0.68 13.25
CA LEU A 101 -3.26 -1.16 13.63
C LEU A 101 -3.33 -2.35 14.59
N ALA A 102 -4.22 -2.34 15.57
CA ALA A 102 -4.39 -3.45 16.51
C ALA A 102 -4.83 -4.74 15.80
N ILE A 103 -5.76 -4.65 14.84
CA ILE A 103 -6.19 -5.78 14.01
C ILE A 103 -5.01 -6.30 13.17
N PHE A 104 -4.23 -5.39 12.58
CA PHE A 104 -3.08 -5.77 11.77
C PHE A 104 -2.02 -6.51 12.61
N ILE A 105 -1.65 -5.99 13.78
CA ILE A 105 -0.73 -6.66 14.71
C ILE A 105 -1.27 -8.05 15.10
N SER A 106 -2.55 -8.12 15.48
CA SER A 106 -3.22 -9.38 15.82
C SER A 106 -3.08 -10.42 14.70
N ALA A 107 -3.37 -10.04 13.47
CA ALA A 107 -3.29 -10.94 12.32
C ALA A 107 -1.85 -11.35 11.96
N VAL A 108 -0.89 -10.41 12.01
CA VAL A 108 0.51 -10.70 11.68
C VAL A 108 1.14 -11.66 12.66
N PHE A 109 0.87 -11.49 13.95
CA PHE A 109 1.46 -12.32 15.02
C PHE A 109 0.59 -13.52 15.42
N GLY A 110 -0.66 -13.60 14.95
CA GLY A 110 -1.59 -14.70 15.29
C GLY A 110 -2.03 -14.68 16.76
N VAL A 111 -2.20 -13.49 17.35
CA VAL A 111 -2.59 -13.31 18.77
C VAL A 111 -3.78 -12.36 18.88
N ASP A 112 -4.59 -12.52 19.91
CA ASP A 112 -5.74 -11.65 20.14
C ASP A 112 -5.33 -10.25 20.61
N VAL A 113 -6.16 -9.24 20.27
CA VAL A 113 -6.00 -7.87 20.78
C VAL A 113 -6.23 -7.88 22.30
N PRO A 114 -5.28 -7.34 23.11
CA PRO A 114 -5.44 -7.29 24.56
C PRO A 114 -6.69 -6.53 24.98
N HIS A 115 -7.36 -7.03 26.04
CA HIS A 115 -8.60 -6.44 26.54
C HIS A 115 -8.45 -4.95 26.87
N GLU A 116 -7.33 -4.56 27.48
CA GLU A 116 -7.03 -3.18 27.88
C GLU A 116 -6.94 -2.22 26.67
N LEU A 117 -6.55 -2.71 25.50
CA LEU A 117 -6.55 -1.95 24.27
C LEU A 117 -7.94 -1.98 23.62
N ASN A 118 -8.60 -3.14 23.63
CA ASN A 118 -9.88 -3.34 22.98
C ASN A 118 -10.99 -2.44 23.54
N VAL A 119 -10.93 -2.08 24.82
CA VAL A 119 -11.90 -1.13 25.45
C VAL A 119 -11.66 0.33 25.05
N LEU A 120 -10.48 0.65 24.52
CA LEU A 120 -10.10 2.02 24.11
C LEU A 120 -10.40 2.33 22.64
N ILE A 121 -10.58 1.30 21.83
CA ILE A 121 -10.77 1.38 20.37
C ILE A 121 -12.23 1.08 19.98
N PRO A 122 -12.71 1.57 18.83
CA PRO A 122 -14.04 1.24 18.33
C PRO A 122 -14.17 -0.26 18.02
N HIS A 123 -15.37 -0.82 18.19
CA HIS A 123 -15.63 -2.23 17.87
C HIS A 123 -15.83 -2.48 16.36
N THR A 124 -16.16 -1.44 15.59
CA THR A 124 -16.39 -1.51 14.15
C THR A 124 -15.44 -0.59 13.41
N ASN A 125 -15.25 -0.85 12.12
CA ASN A 125 -14.54 0.08 11.24
C ASN A 125 -15.31 1.41 11.14
N ARG A 126 -14.59 2.47 10.74
CA ARG A 126 -15.20 3.75 10.41
C ARG A 126 -16.31 3.52 9.37
N PRO A 127 -17.47 4.17 9.53
CA PRO A 127 -18.47 4.17 8.48
C PRO A 127 -17.88 4.70 7.18
N TYR A 128 -18.14 3.98 6.09
CA TYR A 128 -17.65 4.35 4.77
C TYR A 128 -18.12 5.75 4.38
N GLN A 129 -17.19 6.62 3.99
CA GLN A 129 -17.48 7.92 3.40
C GLN A 129 -17.26 7.82 1.89
N LYS A 130 -18.38 7.78 1.14
CA LYS A 130 -18.36 7.78 -0.32
C LYS A 130 -17.81 9.11 -0.81
N GLY A 131 -16.79 9.10 -1.69
CA GLY A 131 -16.43 10.26 -2.48
C GLY A 131 -15.02 10.82 -2.28
N LEU A 132 -14.00 9.99 -2.12
CA LEU A 132 -12.64 10.45 -2.39
C LEU A 132 -12.49 10.62 -3.90
N GLU A 133 -12.31 11.86 -4.35
CA GLU A 133 -12.01 12.17 -5.74
C GLU A 133 -10.64 11.59 -6.09
N ILE A 134 -10.59 10.69 -7.08
CA ILE A 134 -9.34 10.09 -7.53
C ILE A 134 -8.48 11.17 -8.17
N ASN A 135 -7.25 11.35 -7.66
CA ASN A 135 -6.30 12.27 -8.28
C ASN A 135 -5.82 11.71 -9.63
N SER A 136 -6.47 12.13 -10.72
CA SER A 136 -6.18 11.68 -12.06
C SER A 136 -4.76 12.00 -12.57
N ARG A 137 -4.04 12.93 -11.94
CA ARG A 137 -2.65 13.25 -12.32
C ARG A 137 -1.67 12.15 -11.93
N ARG A 138 -1.93 11.46 -10.83
CA ARG A 138 -1.08 10.37 -10.34
C ARG A 138 -1.90 9.40 -9.50
N ILE A 139 -2.03 8.19 -9.99
CA ILE A 139 -2.68 7.09 -9.29
C ILE A 139 -1.62 6.03 -9.01
N ARG A 140 -1.41 5.70 -7.74
CA ARG A 140 -0.58 4.56 -7.35
C ARG A 140 -1.47 3.34 -7.19
N CYS A 141 -1.04 2.19 -7.74
CA CYS A 141 -1.80 0.96 -7.67
C CYS A 141 -0.91 -0.27 -7.60
N ILE A 142 -1.53 -1.41 -7.27
CA ILE A 142 -0.91 -2.74 -7.25
C ILE A 142 -1.64 -3.63 -8.25
N VAL A 143 -0.86 -4.33 -9.08
CA VAL A 143 -1.37 -5.31 -10.05
C VAL A 143 -1.95 -6.52 -9.32
N LYS A 144 -3.19 -6.90 -9.66
CA LYS A 144 -3.83 -8.14 -9.20
C LYS A 144 -3.75 -9.26 -10.24
N ASN A 145 -4.18 -8.95 -11.43
CA ASN A 145 -4.05 -9.80 -12.61
C ASN A 145 -4.20 -8.94 -13.87
N TRP A 146 -4.04 -9.53 -15.04
CA TRP A 146 -4.19 -8.83 -16.32
C TRP A 146 -4.66 -9.80 -17.41
N ASP A 147 -5.25 -9.23 -18.45
CA ASP A 147 -5.59 -9.89 -19.70
C ASP A 147 -5.05 -9.06 -20.89
N ASN A 148 -5.52 -9.34 -22.09
CA ASN A 148 -5.00 -8.67 -23.30
C ASN A 148 -5.34 -7.18 -23.37
N ASP A 149 -6.39 -6.73 -22.70
CA ASP A 149 -6.93 -5.38 -22.82
C ASP A 149 -6.73 -4.55 -21.56
N PHE A 150 -6.73 -5.20 -20.37
CA PHE A 150 -6.75 -4.51 -19.09
C PHE A 150 -5.82 -5.13 -18.05
N ILE A 151 -5.29 -4.28 -17.17
CA ILE A 151 -4.68 -4.68 -15.90
C ILE A 151 -5.70 -4.41 -14.79
N ARG A 152 -6.04 -5.43 -13.99
CA ARG A 152 -6.85 -5.27 -12.77
C ARG A 152 -5.96 -4.85 -11.64
N VAL A 153 -6.33 -3.77 -10.96
CA VAL A 153 -5.51 -3.14 -9.93
C VAL A 153 -6.31 -2.74 -8.69
N ASP A 154 -5.65 -2.77 -7.54
CA ASP A 154 -6.08 -2.04 -6.35
C ASP A 154 -5.38 -0.68 -6.33
N ILE A 155 -6.12 0.42 -6.17
CA ILE A 155 -5.53 1.76 -6.11
C ILE A 155 -5.31 2.22 -4.68
N ASP A 156 -4.24 3.01 -4.45
CA ASP A 156 -3.86 3.51 -3.11
C ASP A 156 -4.77 4.66 -2.61
N GLN A 157 -5.64 5.17 -3.45
CA GLN A 157 -6.47 6.35 -3.12
C GLN A 157 -7.92 5.99 -2.82
N ASP A 158 -8.33 4.78 -3.14
CA ASP A 158 -9.72 4.37 -2.98
C ASP A 158 -9.95 3.56 -1.69
N ALA A 159 -11.09 3.84 -1.07
CA ALA A 159 -11.60 3.07 0.05
C ALA A 159 -12.68 2.06 -0.39
N ASP A 160 -13.06 2.06 -1.68
CA ASP A 160 -14.03 1.13 -2.22
C ASP A 160 -13.40 -0.23 -2.53
N GLU A 161 -14.23 -1.27 -2.44
CA GLU A 161 -13.89 -2.63 -2.84
C GLU A 161 -13.94 -2.79 -4.38
N GLU A 162 -14.12 -1.72 -5.13
CA GLU A 162 -14.23 -1.76 -6.58
C GLU A 162 -12.87 -2.04 -7.21
N GLU A 163 -12.86 -3.06 -8.05
CA GLU A 163 -11.70 -3.42 -8.84
C GLU A 163 -11.57 -2.44 -10.01
N TYR A 164 -10.43 -1.76 -10.12
CA TYR A 164 -10.17 -0.85 -11.22
C TYR A 164 -9.49 -1.56 -12.38
N LEU A 165 -9.83 -1.12 -13.59
CA LEU A 165 -9.31 -1.65 -14.84
C LEU A 165 -8.42 -0.61 -15.51
N VAL A 166 -7.12 -0.87 -15.59
CA VAL A 166 -6.18 -0.01 -16.33
C VAL A 166 -6.15 -0.47 -17.78
N GLN A 167 -6.58 0.42 -18.66
CA GLN A 167 -6.61 0.15 -20.11
C GLN A 167 -5.21 0.21 -20.69
N LEU A 168 -4.79 -0.85 -21.39
CA LEU A 168 -3.46 -0.96 -21.98
C LEU A 168 -3.36 -0.32 -23.36
N LYS A 169 -4.46 -0.29 -24.11
CA LYS A 169 -4.48 0.24 -25.47
C LYS A 169 -5.66 1.19 -25.68
N ASP A 170 -5.39 2.35 -26.24
CA ASP A 170 -6.39 3.33 -26.69
C ASP A 170 -5.96 3.91 -28.03
N GLU A 171 -6.58 3.43 -29.09
CA GLU A 171 -6.24 3.85 -30.47
C GLU A 171 -6.60 5.28 -30.76
N GLU A 172 -7.68 5.80 -30.15
CA GLU A 172 -8.13 7.19 -30.35
C GLU A 172 -7.12 8.21 -29.79
N ASN A 173 -6.50 7.88 -28.66
CA ASN A 173 -5.51 8.72 -27.98
C ASN A 173 -4.07 8.33 -28.29
N HIS A 174 -3.83 7.39 -29.21
CA HIS A 174 -2.50 6.88 -29.56
C HIS A 174 -1.71 6.33 -28.35
N ILE A 175 -2.39 5.66 -27.44
CA ILE A 175 -1.82 5.04 -26.26
C ILE A 175 -1.65 3.54 -26.53
N ASP A 176 -0.43 3.03 -26.30
CA ASP A 176 -0.13 1.59 -26.36
C ASP A 176 0.86 1.23 -25.26
N HIS A 177 0.40 0.51 -24.25
CA HIS A 177 1.15 -0.02 -23.14
C HIS A 177 1.25 -1.55 -23.15
N THR A 178 0.94 -2.19 -24.28
CA THR A 178 0.96 -3.67 -24.42
C THR A 178 2.35 -4.26 -24.22
N TYR A 179 3.41 -3.47 -24.37
CA TYR A 179 4.79 -3.88 -24.05
C TYR A 179 4.98 -4.30 -22.58
N LEU A 180 4.03 -3.93 -21.69
CA LEU A 180 4.09 -4.32 -20.30
C LEU A 180 3.75 -5.79 -20.06
N TRP A 181 3.08 -6.47 -20.98
CA TRP A 181 2.62 -7.85 -20.77
C TRP A 181 3.72 -8.81 -20.36
N ASP A 182 4.89 -8.67 -20.95
CA ASP A 182 6.04 -9.56 -20.70
C ASP A 182 6.69 -9.32 -19.32
N ILE A 183 6.37 -8.21 -18.68
CA ILE A 183 7.01 -7.80 -17.41
C ILE A 183 6.05 -7.76 -16.23
N LEU A 184 4.72 -7.77 -16.47
CA LEU A 184 3.74 -7.72 -15.39
C LEU A 184 3.85 -8.92 -14.46
N LYS A 185 3.71 -8.65 -13.16
CA LYS A 185 3.64 -9.66 -12.09
C LYS A 185 2.56 -9.25 -11.09
N GLU A 186 1.87 -10.23 -10.51
CA GLU A 186 0.95 -9.98 -9.40
C GLU A 186 1.72 -9.35 -8.23
N GLY A 187 1.15 -8.31 -7.62
CA GLY A 187 1.78 -7.55 -6.56
C GLY A 187 2.72 -6.43 -7.03
N MET A 188 3.00 -6.33 -8.34
CA MET A 188 3.81 -5.26 -8.92
C MET A 188 3.13 -3.90 -8.69
N GLN A 189 3.94 -2.89 -8.38
CA GLN A 189 3.44 -1.53 -8.22
C GLN A 189 3.55 -0.73 -9.50
N LEU A 190 2.51 0.06 -9.75
CA LEU A 190 2.48 1.00 -10.87
C LEU A 190 2.13 2.40 -10.35
N ASN A 191 2.75 3.42 -10.96
CA ASN A 191 2.23 4.78 -10.94
C ASN A 191 1.64 5.08 -12.33
N LEU A 192 0.35 5.36 -12.36
CA LEU A 192 -0.36 5.79 -13.55
C LEU A 192 -0.36 7.32 -13.55
N LEU A 193 0.06 7.93 -14.63
CA LEU A 193 0.21 9.38 -14.75
C LEU A 193 -0.73 9.93 -15.82
N ASP A 194 -1.28 11.13 -15.56
CA ASP A 194 -2.16 11.87 -16.46
C ASP A 194 -3.31 11.01 -16.99
N CYS A 195 -4.09 10.45 -16.07
CA CYS A 195 -5.13 9.48 -16.34
C CYS A 195 -6.45 10.13 -16.76
N GLN A 196 -7.14 9.52 -17.70
CA GLN A 196 -8.57 9.67 -17.86
C GLN A 196 -9.27 8.60 -17.02
N VAL A 197 -10.14 9.03 -16.10
CA VAL A 197 -10.86 8.11 -15.19
C VAL A 197 -12.33 8.10 -15.56
N LYS A 198 -12.81 6.93 -16.01
CA LYS A 198 -14.23 6.63 -16.23
C LYS A 198 -14.55 5.34 -15.49
N GLN A 199 -14.84 5.48 -14.20
CA GLN A 199 -15.02 4.32 -13.31
C GLN A 199 -15.81 3.18 -13.96
N PRO A 200 -15.31 1.93 -13.90
CA PRO A 200 -14.09 1.49 -13.21
C PRO A 200 -12.81 1.56 -14.08
N VAL A 201 -12.87 2.16 -15.29
CA VAL A 201 -11.77 2.18 -16.25
C VAL A 201 -10.88 3.41 -16.05
N ILE A 202 -9.57 3.16 -16.03
CA ILE A 202 -8.50 4.17 -15.97
C ILE A 202 -7.66 4.03 -17.24
N THR A 203 -7.55 5.11 -18.02
CA THR A 203 -6.69 5.17 -19.20
C THR A 203 -5.52 6.11 -18.90
N PRO A 204 -4.33 5.59 -18.53
CA PRO A 204 -3.17 6.41 -18.22
C PRO A 204 -2.45 6.85 -19.51
N ARG A 205 -1.89 8.05 -19.50
CA ARG A 205 -0.99 8.49 -20.56
C ARG A 205 0.40 7.86 -20.42
N LEU A 206 0.85 7.64 -19.19
CA LEU A 206 2.13 7.02 -18.88
C LEU A 206 2.00 6.07 -17.69
N ILE A 207 2.69 4.94 -17.76
CA ILE A 207 2.79 3.96 -16.68
C ILE A 207 4.25 3.88 -16.23
N VAL A 208 4.50 4.12 -14.94
CA VAL A 208 5.80 3.92 -14.29
C VAL A 208 5.73 2.62 -13.49
N VAL A 209 6.57 1.68 -13.85
CA VAL A 209 6.64 0.36 -13.21
C VAL A 209 7.61 0.43 -12.04
N GLU A 210 7.23 -0.18 -10.91
CA GLU A 210 8.05 -0.25 -9.68
C GLU A 210 8.69 1.09 -9.30
N PRO A 211 7.89 2.16 -9.10
CA PRO A 211 8.36 3.55 -9.00
C PRO A 211 9.26 3.81 -7.78
N ASP A 212 9.31 2.91 -6.81
CA ASP A 212 10.06 3.08 -5.56
C ASP A 212 11.42 2.39 -5.58
N TYR A 213 11.73 1.64 -6.65
CA TYR A 213 13.05 1.07 -6.81
C TYR A 213 14.05 2.09 -7.37
N LEU A 214 15.20 2.18 -6.70
CA LEU A 214 16.32 2.99 -7.17
C LEU A 214 17.14 2.18 -8.17
N VAL A 215 17.40 2.79 -9.33
CA VAL A 215 18.24 2.22 -10.37
C VAL A 215 19.52 3.04 -10.45
N ASP A 216 20.69 2.37 -10.39
CA ASP A 216 21.97 3.05 -10.53
C ASP A 216 22.26 3.46 -11.99
N ILE A 217 23.15 4.44 -12.17
CA ILE A 217 23.49 4.98 -13.48
C ILE A 217 24.12 3.93 -14.39
N SER A 218 24.88 2.99 -13.83
CA SER A 218 25.54 1.92 -14.59
C SER A 218 24.49 0.97 -15.18
N SER A 219 23.48 0.61 -14.40
CA SER A 219 22.36 -0.22 -14.86
C SER A 219 21.55 0.48 -15.96
N ILE A 220 21.31 1.78 -15.85
CA ILE A 220 20.66 2.59 -16.90
C ILE A 220 21.53 2.58 -18.17
N ALA A 221 22.83 2.85 -18.05
CA ALA A 221 23.75 2.87 -19.19
C ALA A 221 23.78 1.52 -19.92
N THR A 222 23.77 0.42 -19.16
CA THR A 222 23.76 -0.95 -19.73
C THR A 222 22.47 -1.23 -20.50
N CYS A 223 21.31 -0.72 -20.04
CA CYS A 223 20.06 -0.84 -20.79
C CYS A 223 20.14 -0.25 -22.20
N PHE A 224 20.81 0.90 -22.36
CA PHE A 224 20.95 1.56 -23.66
C PHE A 224 21.99 0.87 -24.57
N THR A 225 22.88 0.06 -24.02
CA THR A 225 23.89 -0.67 -24.78
C THR A 225 23.47 -2.10 -25.13
N ALA A 226 22.45 -2.65 -24.48
CA ALA A 226 21.96 -4.00 -24.74
C ALA A 226 21.04 -4.01 -25.97
N PHE A 227 21.59 -4.37 -27.13
CA PHE A 227 20.83 -4.53 -28.36
C PHE A 227 19.81 -5.68 -28.25
N GLY A 228 18.54 -5.39 -28.58
CA GLY A 228 17.49 -6.39 -28.73
C GLY A 228 16.65 -6.70 -27.50
N HIS A 229 16.89 -6.07 -26.37
CA HIS A 229 16.07 -6.22 -25.18
C HIS A 229 15.37 -4.91 -24.80
N HIS A 230 14.13 -5.01 -24.34
CA HIS A 230 13.43 -3.85 -23.79
C HIS A 230 14.15 -3.40 -22.51
N PRO A 231 14.48 -2.09 -22.34
CA PRO A 231 15.24 -1.61 -21.18
C PRO A 231 14.62 -1.99 -19.83
N LEU A 232 13.29 -1.99 -19.73
CA LEU A 232 12.57 -2.38 -18.50
C LEU A 232 12.78 -3.85 -18.15
N LEU A 233 12.81 -4.76 -19.13
CA LEU A 233 13.09 -6.19 -18.88
C LEU A 233 14.50 -6.40 -18.30
N TYR A 234 15.48 -5.67 -18.81
CA TYR A 234 16.81 -5.75 -18.28
C TYR A 234 16.89 -5.27 -16.82
N LEU A 235 16.29 -4.11 -16.53
CA LEU A 235 16.27 -3.56 -15.17
C LEU A 235 15.53 -4.47 -14.18
N LEU A 236 14.38 -5.00 -14.56
CA LEU A 236 13.60 -5.90 -13.72
C LEU A 236 14.28 -7.24 -13.44
N ASN A 237 15.14 -7.72 -14.36
CA ASN A 237 15.89 -8.95 -14.15
C ASN A 237 17.13 -8.75 -13.24
N GLN A 238 17.52 -7.50 -12.97
CA GLN A 238 18.60 -7.16 -12.03
C GLN A 238 18.07 -6.91 -10.60
N MET A 239 16.77 -6.73 -10.43
CA MET A 239 16.09 -6.53 -9.16
C MET A 239 15.69 -7.87 -8.53
#